data_255b979332955ba17a96056238105cc3
#
_entry.id   255b979332955ba17a96056238105cc3
#
_cell.length_a   1.000
_cell.length_b   1.000
_cell.length_c   1.000
_cell.angle_alpha   90.00
_cell.angle_beta   90.00
_cell.angle_gamma   90.00
#
_symmetry.space_group_name_H-M   'P 1'
#
loop_
_entity.id
_entity.type
_entity.pdbx_description
1 polymer ?
#
loop_
_entity_poly.entity_id
_entity_poly.type
_entity_poly.pdbx_seq_one_letter_code
_entity_poly.pdbx_strand_id
1 'polypeptide(L)'
;MSQQVRRLVALALATSAGLFASALVFLSGRPDALEPPDNGHTLIGVQMDWSADNPRAYVERTGTYPAQYGDFMDYPLTEKTTAMLISRAKEAGQQRGNFFITLMPQGGLETVTEDNARTMALTLATINNSGVHFYVRFGHEMNGSWYPWCQQPDAYIKAFRIIANAVHKYAPGNAVVWSPNIPSGYPFPDEEFSARPGTADFSALDTDRDGQLTIDDDPYAPYYPGDEYVDWVGLTIYWWGFKYPWGENEIPDDRFVSLIRGTYRGTYDDERALPDFYEAYAAAKNKPMAISETAALYNVAPPDGPFDQDIKRAWVDQVFAPTNADEFPLLKMINWFEHKKPEKGTRGIIDWRITGEPDQLALYRKAVVSQARFEFAPGRWEIQWR
;
A
#
# COMPACT_ATOMS: atom_id res chain seq x y z
N MET A 1 43.43 35.22 -38.95
CA MET A 1 42.58 35.22 -37.72
C MET A 1 43.36 35.82 -36.58
N SER A 2 42.93 36.96 -36.05
CA SER A 2 43.63 37.68 -35.01
C SER A 2 43.58 36.98 -33.64
N GLN A 3 44.58 37.23 -32.78
CA GLN A 3 44.64 36.67 -31.43
C GLN A 3 43.39 36.93 -30.59
N GLN A 4 42.65 37.98 -30.87
CA GLN A 4 41.39 38.32 -30.22
C GLN A 4 40.25 37.35 -30.57
N VAL A 5 40.17 36.84 -31.81
CA VAL A 5 39.15 35.88 -32.24
C VAL A 5 39.38 34.50 -31.58
N ARG A 6 40.65 34.11 -31.37
CA ARG A 6 40.99 32.87 -30.68
C ARG A 6 40.65 32.90 -29.17
N ARG A 7 40.75 34.08 -28.53
CA ARG A 7 40.37 34.23 -27.11
C ARG A 7 38.86 34.21 -26.89
N LEU A 8 38.08 34.75 -27.81
CA LEU A 8 36.60 34.70 -27.72
C LEU A 8 36.01 33.30 -27.95
N VAL A 9 36.62 32.52 -28.87
CA VAL A 9 36.21 31.12 -29.10
C VAL A 9 36.58 30.24 -27.92
N ALA A 10 37.74 30.48 -27.29
CA ALA A 10 38.14 29.70 -26.09
C ALA A 10 37.28 30.04 -24.86
N LEU A 11 36.80 31.30 -24.75
CA LEU A 11 35.90 31.68 -23.63
C LEU A 11 34.48 31.15 -23.81
N ALA A 12 33.99 31.08 -25.06
CA ALA A 12 32.67 30.49 -25.36
C ALA A 12 32.62 28.97 -25.15
N LEU A 13 33.73 28.27 -25.42
CA LEU A 13 33.83 26.82 -25.17
C LEU A 13 34.02 26.48 -23.69
N ALA A 14 34.68 27.35 -22.92
CA ALA A 14 34.83 27.16 -21.47
C ALA A 14 33.52 27.41 -20.70
N THR A 15 32.69 28.35 -21.14
CA THR A 15 31.38 28.61 -20.52
C THR A 15 30.34 27.55 -20.87
N SER A 16 30.38 26.96 -22.08
CA SER A 16 29.47 25.88 -22.44
C SER A 16 29.83 24.55 -21.74
N ALA A 17 31.12 24.25 -21.54
CA ALA A 17 31.56 23.06 -20.80
C ALA A 17 31.26 23.17 -19.30
N GLY A 18 31.35 24.38 -18.71
CA GLY A 18 30.99 24.62 -17.31
C GLY A 18 29.49 24.48 -17.02
N LEU A 19 28.63 24.91 -17.95
CA LEU A 19 27.20 24.77 -17.83
C LEU A 19 26.73 23.33 -18.04
N PHE A 20 27.38 22.53 -18.91
CA PHE A 20 27.10 21.12 -19.08
C PHE A 20 27.58 20.25 -17.87
N ALA A 21 28.74 20.59 -17.30
CA ALA A 21 29.22 19.89 -16.10
C ALA A 21 28.39 20.21 -14.88
N SER A 22 27.86 21.42 -14.73
CA SER A 22 26.94 21.75 -13.62
C SER A 22 25.56 21.10 -13.80
N ALA A 23 25.06 20.92 -15.02
CA ALA A 23 23.82 20.22 -15.29
C ALA A 23 23.95 18.70 -15.08
N LEU A 24 25.10 18.08 -15.35
CA LEU A 24 25.36 16.67 -15.12
C LEU A 24 25.59 16.35 -13.64
N VAL A 25 26.11 17.27 -12.84
CA VAL A 25 26.30 17.08 -11.39
C VAL A 25 24.97 17.21 -10.63
N PHE A 26 23.97 17.91 -11.19
CA PHE A 26 22.63 17.97 -10.60
C PHE A 26 21.74 16.76 -10.94
N LEU A 27 22.12 15.92 -11.93
CA LEU A 27 21.38 14.71 -12.31
C LEU A 27 21.90 13.42 -11.65
N SER A 28 23.06 13.48 -10.95
CA SER A 28 23.69 12.30 -10.35
C SER A 28 23.59 12.21 -8.83
N GLY A 29 22.64 12.84 -8.19
CA GLY A 29 22.59 12.91 -6.74
C GLY A 29 21.23 13.18 -6.09
N ARG A 30 20.12 12.80 -6.75
CA ARG A 30 18.86 12.59 -6.00
C ARG A 30 18.85 11.13 -5.56
N PRO A 31 18.84 10.83 -4.25
CA PRO A 31 18.50 9.50 -3.80
C PRO A 31 17.13 9.15 -4.42
N ASP A 32 16.97 7.91 -4.86
CA ASP A 32 15.65 7.44 -5.31
C ASP A 32 14.67 7.68 -4.17
N ALA A 33 13.70 8.57 -4.41
CA ALA A 33 12.90 9.19 -3.34
C ALA A 33 12.01 8.20 -2.59
N LEU A 34 11.95 6.94 -3.02
CA LEU A 34 11.19 5.83 -2.42
C LEU A 34 12.05 4.59 -2.19
N GLU A 35 13.35 4.76 -1.90
CA GLU A 35 14.15 3.64 -1.42
C GLU A 35 13.56 3.09 -0.10
N PRO A 36 13.51 1.75 0.04
CA PRO A 36 13.10 1.16 1.31
C PRO A 36 14.09 1.54 2.42
N PRO A 37 13.63 1.68 3.67
CA PRO A 37 14.53 1.96 4.79
C PRO A 37 15.52 0.79 5.00
N ASP A 38 16.58 1.05 5.74
CA ASP A 38 17.59 0.07 6.09
C ASP A 38 17.00 -1.20 6.73
N ASN A 39 17.75 -2.29 6.74
CA ASN A 39 17.32 -3.53 7.38
C ASN A 39 17.05 -3.32 8.88
N GLY A 40 15.94 -3.88 9.36
CA GLY A 40 15.45 -3.70 10.72
C GLY A 40 14.61 -2.42 10.92
N HIS A 41 14.49 -1.56 9.89
CA HIS A 41 13.66 -0.37 9.93
C HIS A 41 12.41 -0.52 9.06
N THR A 42 11.32 0.12 9.48
CA THR A 42 10.00 0.03 8.83
C THR A 42 9.32 1.39 8.80
N LEU A 43 8.89 1.85 7.62
CA LEU A 43 8.13 3.09 7.44
C LEU A 43 6.73 2.95 8.05
N ILE A 44 6.30 3.95 8.80
CA ILE A 44 4.94 4.01 9.36
C ILE A 44 4.10 5.00 8.57
N GLY A 45 3.02 4.49 8.00
CA GLY A 45 2.03 5.27 7.27
C GLY A 45 0.62 5.12 7.83
N VAL A 46 -0.29 5.84 7.23
CA VAL A 46 -1.71 5.85 7.60
C VAL A 46 -2.59 5.82 6.36
N GLN A 47 -3.55 4.90 6.33
CA GLN A 47 -4.68 4.93 5.39
C GLN A 47 -5.76 5.82 6.02
N MET A 48 -5.84 7.06 5.54
CA MET A 48 -6.59 8.12 6.21
C MET A 48 -8.02 8.22 5.69
N ASP A 49 -8.96 8.46 6.59
CA ASP A 49 -10.31 8.89 6.21
C ASP A 49 -10.32 10.39 5.87
N TRP A 50 -10.05 10.71 4.60
CA TRP A 50 -10.01 12.10 4.11
C TRP A 50 -11.36 12.84 4.17
N SER A 51 -12.44 12.15 4.51
CA SER A 51 -13.74 12.78 4.73
C SER A 51 -13.91 13.29 6.15
N ALA A 52 -13.18 12.73 7.10
CA ALA A 52 -13.32 13.00 8.53
C ALA A 52 -12.03 13.52 9.18
N ASP A 53 -10.86 13.37 8.51
CA ASP A 53 -9.55 13.75 9.04
C ASP A 53 -8.67 14.38 7.95
N ASN A 54 -7.52 14.90 8.33
CA ASN A 54 -6.51 15.45 7.42
C ASN A 54 -5.10 15.31 8.02
N PRO A 55 -4.04 15.38 7.18
CA PRO A 55 -2.66 15.20 7.62
C PRO A 55 -2.24 16.10 8.78
N ARG A 56 -2.68 17.34 8.77
CA ARG A 56 -2.35 18.30 9.83
C ARG A 56 -2.97 17.90 11.17
N ALA A 57 -4.27 17.60 11.19
CA ALA A 57 -4.98 17.19 12.41
C ALA A 57 -4.42 15.87 12.95
N TYR A 58 -4.02 14.93 12.07
CA TYR A 58 -3.35 13.71 12.46
C TYR A 58 -2.02 13.99 13.17
N VAL A 59 -1.17 14.85 12.60
CA VAL A 59 0.12 15.25 13.19
C VAL A 59 -0.07 15.98 14.52
N GLU A 60 -1.03 16.92 14.60
CA GLU A 60 -1.34 17.64 15.85
C GLU A 60 -1.79 16.67 16.96
N ARG A 61 -2.57 15.64 16.64
CA ARG A 61 -3.06 14.64 17.57
C ARG A 61 -1.99 13.65 18.01
N THR A 62 -1.20 13.13 17.07
CA THR A 62 -0.23 12.06 17.32
C THR A 62 1.13 12.58 17.78
N GLY A 63 1.53 13.76 17.34
CA GLY A 63 2.88 14.30 17.46
C GLY A 63 3.88 13.67 16.50
N THR A 64 3.42 12.89 15.50
CA THR A 64 4.26 12.20 14.51
C THR A 64 3.90 12.58 13.09
N TYR A 65 4.88 12.50 12.18
CA TYR A 65 4.73 12.75 10.76
C TYR A 65 4.77 11.42 10.01
N PRO A 66 3.64 10.82 9.63
CA PRO A 66 3.65 9.58 8.85
C PRO A 66 4.56 9.66 7.63
N ALA A 67 5.27 8.56 7.32
CA ALA A 67 6.13 8.51 6.14
C ALA A 67 5.31 8.59 4.84
N GLN A 68 4.06 8.08 4.88
CA GLN A 68 3.10 8.20 3.78
C GLN A 68 1.66 8.32 4.31
N TYR A 69 0.86 9.05 3.54
CA TYR A 69 -0.59 9.18 3.73
C TYR A 69 -1.32 8.45 2.61
N GLY A 70 -2.18 7.52 2.96
CA GLY A 70 -2.92 6.71 2.02
C GLY A 70 -4.27 7.30 1.62
N ASP A 71 -4.68 6.99 0.40
CA ASP A 71 -6.00 7.35 -0.12
C ASP A 71 -6.45 6.35 -1.19
N PHE A 72 -7.77 6.23 -1.35
CA PHE A 72 -8.43 5.38 -2.34
C PHE A 72 -9.11 6.24 -3.39
N MET A 73 -8.81 5.98 -4.65
CA MET A 73 -9.36 6.76 -5.77
C MET A 73 -9.86 5.86 -6.88
N ASP A 74 -11.06 6.18 -7.36
CA ASP A 74 -11.60 5.53 -8.56
C ASP A 74 -10.69 5.77 -9.76
N TYR A 75 -10.52 4.75 -10.56
CA TYR A 75 -9.70 4.79 -11.77
C TYR A 75 -10.54 4.35 -12.98
N PRO A 76 -10.41 4.98 -14.15
CA PRO A 76 -9.51 6.09 -14.52
C PRO A 76 -9.80 7.40 -13.78
N LEU A 77 -8.72 8.20 -13.56
CA LEU A 77 -8.87 9.50 -12.92
C LEU A 77 -9.69 10.46 -13.80
N THR A 78 -10.72 11.06 -13.22
CA THR A 78 -11.48 12.17 -13.82
C THR A 78 -10.81 13.51 -13.50
N GLU A 79 -11.26 14.59 -14.11
CA GLU A 79 -10.80 15.94 -13.74
C GLU A 79 -11.01 16.23 -12.24
N LYS A 80 -12.16 15.79 -11.69
CA LYS A 80 -12.47 15.96 -10.27
C LYS A 80 -11.53 15.18 -9.38
N THR A 81 -11.30 13.88 -9.65
CA THR A 81 -10.42 13.03 -8.84
C THR A 81 -8.96 13.42 -9.03
N THR A 82 -8.56 13.92 -10.19
CA THR A 82 -7.22 14.49 -10.42
C THR A 82 -7.00 15.74 -9.56
N ALA A 83 -7.95 16.67 -9.53
CA ALA A 83 -7.84 17.86 -8.68
C ALA A 83 -7.81 17.51 -7.18
N MET A 84 -8.58 16.51 -6.78
CA MET A 84 -8.58 15.98 -5.42
C MET A 84 -7.23 15.33 -5.06
N LEU A 85 -6.65 14.54 -5.96
CA LEU A 85 -5.32 13.94 -5.79
C LEU A 85 -4.25 15.01 -5.59
N ILE A 86 -4.25 16.05 -6.44
CA ILE A 86 -3.29 17.16 -6.34
C ILE A 86 -3.42 17.87 -4.97
N SER A 87 -4.66 18.14 -4.52
CA SER A 87 -4.90 18.78 -3.21
C SER A 87 -4.40 17.93 -2.05
N ARG A 88 -4.78 16.64 -2.02
CA ARG A 88 -4.41 15.73 -0.94
C ARG A 88 -2.92 15.43 -0.90
N ALA A 89 -2.30 15.24 -2.05
CA ALA A 89 -0.83 15.09 -2.14
C ALA A 89 -0.10 16.34 -1.63
N LYS A 90 -0.61 17.54 -1.94
CA LYS A 90 -0.07 18.78 -1.37
C LYS A 90 -0.21 18.83 0.14
N GLU A 91 -1.35 18.44 0.69
CA GLU A 91 -1.57 18.40 2.14
C GLU A 91 -0.64 17.40 2.84
N ALA A 92 -0.46 16.20 2.25
CA ALA A 92 0.51 15.20 2.70
C ALA A 92 1.95 15.76 2.71
N GLY A 93 2.35 16.40 1.60
CA GLY A 93 3.67 17.02 1.47
C GLY A 93 3.91 18.16 2.47
N GLN A 94 2.90 18.96 2.82
CA GLN A 94 2.98 19.96 3.87
C GLN A 94 3.28 19.33 5.24
N GLN A 95 2.89 18.09 5.44
CA GLN A 95 3.23 17.28 6.62
C GLN A 95 4.39 16.30 6.33
N ARG A 96 5.23 16.58 5.33
CA ARG A 96 6.47 15.86 5.02
C ARG A 96 6.32 14.41 4.52
N GLY A 97 5.10 13.92 4.35
CA GLY A 97 4.83 12.55 3.94
C GLY A 97 4.75 12.39 2.43
N ASN A 98 5.09 11.20 1.96
CA ASN A 98 4.78 10.71 0.63
C ASN A 98 3.30 10.32 0.53
N PHE A 99 2.87 9.84 -0.64
CA PHE A 99 1.48 9.47 -0.87
C PHE A 99 1.35 8.00 -1.26
N PHE A 100 0.47 7.26 -0.58
CA PHE A 100 0.15 5.87 -0.91
C PHE A 100 -1.22 5.84 -1.60
N ILE A 101 -1.21 5.92 -2.95
CA ILE A 101 -2.46 5.95 -3.71
C ILE A 101 -2.93 4.55 -4.06
N THR A 102 -4.17 4.22 -3.71
CA THR A 102 -4.85 3.00 -4.16
C THR A 102 -5.79 3.35 -5.30
N LEU A 103 -5.49 2.86 -6.50
CA LEU A 103 -6.29 3.06 -7.71
C LEU A 103 -7.28 1.92 -7.88
N MET A 104 -8.57 2.25 -7.90
CA MET A 104 -9.69 1.32 -7.93
C MET A 104 -10.39 1.34 -9.30
N PRO A 105 -10.21 0.36 -10.18
CA PRO A 105 -10.89 0.31 -11.48
C PRO A 105 -12.36 -0.13 -11.32
N GLN A 106 -13.17 0.75 -10.74
CA GLN A 106 -14.60 0.50 -10.43
C GLN A 106 -15.45 0.22 -11.68
N GLY A 107 -15.02 0.71 -12.84
CA GLY A 107 -15.66 0.41 -14.12
C GLY A 107 -15.23 -0.91 -14.75
N GLY A 108 -14.41 -1.73 -14.07
CA GLY A 108 -13.81 -2.96 -14.59
C GLY A 108 -12.41 -2.75 -15.18
N LEU A 109 -11.68 -3.86 -15.33
CA LEU A 109 -10.28 -3.87 -15.78
C LEU A 109 -10.13 -3.41 -17.24
N GLU A 110 -11.16 -3.58 -18.07
CA GLU A 110 -11.20 -3.13 -19.46
C GLU A 110 -11.18 -1.58 -19.61
N THR A 111 -11.48 -0.86 -18.54
CA THR A 111 -11.38 0.62 -18.54
C THR A 111 -9.95 1.11 -18.45
N VAL A 112 -8.98 0.23 -18.14
CA VAL A 112 -7.56 0.54 -18.05
C VAL A 112 -6.93 0.55 -19.43
N THR A 113 -6.49 1.72 -19.89
CA THR A 113 -5.85 1.91 -21.19
C THR A 113 -4.48 2.56 -21.04
N GLU A 114 -3.62 2.42 -22.07
CA GLU A 114 -2.32 3.09 -22.09
C GLU A 114 -2.45 4.63 -21.99
N ASP A 115 -3.49 5.20 -22.62
CA ASP A 115 -3.71 6.65 -22.64
C ASP A 115 -4.08 7.20 -21.26
N ASN A 116 -5.02 6.54 -20.54
CA ASN A 116 -5.37 7.00 -19.20
C ASN A 116 -4.27 6.70 -18.16
N ALA A 117 -3.54 5.61 -18.31
CA ALA A 117 -2.37 5.31 -17.49
C ALA A 117 -1.24 6.33 -17.70
N ARG A 118 -0.97 6.71 -18.96
CA ARG A 118 -0.03 7.77 -19.27
C ARG A 118 -0.46 9.11 -18.67
N THR A 119 -1.73 9.48 -18.79
CA THR A 119 -2.27 10.73 -18.23
C THR A 119 -2.11 10.77 -16.71
N MET A 120 -2.46 9.69 -16.03
CA MET A 120 -2.25 9.52 -14.59
C MET A 120 -0.76 9.66 -14.24
N ALA A 121 0.14 8.93 -14.90
CA ALA A 121 1.56 8.98 -14.59
C ALA A 121 2.17 10.39 -14.81
N LEU A 122 1.77 11.14 -15.84
CA LEU A 122 2.18 12.52 -16.05
C LEU A 122 1.67 13.45 -14.94
N THR A 123 0.49 13.18 -14.40
CA THR A 123 -0.03 13.90 -13.22
C THR A 123 0.86 13.65 -12.01
N LEU A 124 1.21 12.38 -11.72
CA LEU A 124 2.13 12.04 -10.63
C LEU A 124 3.49 12.72 -10.82
N ALA A 125 4.07 12.67 -12.02
CA ALA A 125 5.34 13.33 -12.33
C ALA A 125 5.28 14.85 -12.08
N THR A 126 4.15 15.48 -12.35
CA THR A 126 3.95 16.91 -12.07
C THR A 126 3.95 17.18 -10.56
N ILE A 127 3.30 16.32 -9.77
CA ILE A 127 3.27 16.45 -8.32
C ILE A 127 4.64 16.14 -7.71
N ASN A 128 5.42 15.21 -8.28
CA ASN A 128 6.79 14.92 -7.82
C ASN A 128 7.70 16.15 -7.80
N ASN A 129 7.45 17.15 -8.65
CA ASN A 129 8.19 18.42 -8.61
C ASN A 129 8.01 19.20 -7.30
N SER A 130 6.98 18.90 -6.52
CA SER A 130 6.78 19.44 -5.17
C SER A 130 7.49 18.63 -4.07
N GLY A 131 8.18 17.55 -4.42
CA GLY A 131 8.88 16.65 -3.49
C GLY A 131 7.99 15.54 -2.91
N VAL A 132 6.75 15.42 -3.35
CA VAL A 132 5.87 14.32 -2.95
C VAL A 132 5.96 13.20 -3.98
N HIS A 133 6.24 11.99 -3.54
CA HIS A 133 6.33 10.78 -4.36
C HIS A 133 5.23 9.79 -4.00
N PHE A 134 4.97 8.83 -4.91
CA PHE A 134 3.83 7.93 -4.79
C PHE A 134 4.24 6.47 -4.71
N TYR A 135 3.66 5.76 -3.77
CA TYR A 135 3.46 4.33 -3.84
C TYR A 135 2.12 4.10 -4.56
N VAL A 136 2.16 3.53 -5.76
CA VAL A 136 0.99 3.33 -6.62
C VAL A 136 0.50 1.89 -6.47
N ARG A 137 -0.56 1.69 -5.73
CA ARG A 137 -1.22 0.41 -5.54
C ARG A 137 -2.43 0.33 -6.47
N PHE A 138 -2.40 -0.59 -7.42
CA PHE A 138 -3.48 -0.74 -8.40
C PHE A 138 -4.29 -1.99 -8.16
N GLY A 139 -5.63 -1.88 -8.19
CA GLY A 139 -6.55 -3.00 -8.11
C GLY A 139 -6.24 -3.92 -6.92
N HIS A 140 -6.21 -3.36 -5.71
CA HIS A 140 -5.88 -4.08 -4.49
C HIS A 140 -6.84 -5.25 -4.23
N GLU A 141 -6.37 -6.25 -3.46
CA GLU A 141 -7.20 -7.38 -3.03
C GLU A 141 -7.84 -8.15 -4.20
N MET A 142 -7.15 -8.24 -5.32
CA MET A 142 -7.62 -8.85 -6.54
C MET A 142 -7.98 -10.35 -6.42
N ASN A 143 -7.42 -11.00 -5.40
CA ASN A 143 -7.71 -12.40 -5.04
C ASN A 143 -8.98 -12.56 -4.20
N GLY A 144 -9.60 -11.46 -3.76
CA GLY A 144 -10.95 -11.44 -3.18
C GLY A 144 -12.04 -11.63 -4.24
N SER A 145 -13.29 -11.39 -3.84
CA SER A 145 -14.46 -11.54 -4.73
C SER A 145 -15.45 -10.37 -4.62
N TRP A 146 -15.07 -9.28 -3.95
CA TRP A 146 -15.94 -8.16 -3.58
C TRP A 146 -15.80 -6.90 -4.44
N TYR A 147 -14.81 -6.87 -5.37
CA TYR A 147 -14.61 -5.74 -6.27
C TYR A 147 -14.71 -6.13 -7.73
N PRO A 148 -15.03 -5.20 -8.65
CA PRO A 148 -15.15 -5.49 -10.10
C PRO A 148 -13.88 -6.01 -10.78
N TRP A 149 -12.73 -5.89 -10.15
CA TRP A 149 -11.44 -6.38 -10.65
C TRP A 149 -10.99 -7.69 -10.01
N CYS A 150 -11.80 -8.25 -9.11
CA CYS A 150 -11.47 -9.49 -8.42
C CYS A 150 -11.65 -10.72 -9.30
N GLN A 151 -10.88 -11.77 -9.02
CA GLN A 151 -10.94 -13.10 -9.62
C GLN A 151 -10.93 -13.12 -11.16
N GLN A 152 -10.17 -12.21 -11.77
CA GLN A 152 -9.95 -12.08 -13.21
C GLN A 152 -8.45 -12.02 -13.50
N PRO A 153 -7.67 -13.10 -13.29
CA PRO A 153 -6.22 -13.07 -13.23
C PRO A 153 -5.56 -12.52 -14.51
N ASP A 154 -5.95 -12.98 -15.67
CA ASP A 154 -5.34 -12.55 -16.95
C ASP A 154 -5.63 -11.07 -17.24
N ALA A 155 -6.86 -10.63 -17.02
CA ALA A 155 -7.26 -9.23 -17.19
C ALA A 155 -6.56 -8.33 -16.19
N TYR A 156 -6.43 -8.78 -14.93
CA TYR A 156 -5.72 -8.06 -13.88
C TYR A 156 -4.23 -7.88 -14.21
N ILE A 157 -3.53 -8.96 -14.56
CA ILE A 157 -2.11 -8.90 -14.95
C ILE A 157 -1.90 -7.90 -16.11
N LYS A 158 -2.75 -7.95 -17.12
CA LYS A 158 -2.68 -7.03 -18.27
C LYS A 158 -2.85 -5.58 -17.83
N ALA A 159 -3.87 -5.29 -17.03
CA ALA A 159 -4.16 -3.93 -16.54
C ALA A 159 -3.04 -3.42 -15.61
N PHE A 160 -2.56 -4.26 -14.70
CA PHE A 160 -1.44 -3.92 -13.81
C PHE A 160 -0.18 -3.54 -14.60
N ARG A 161 0.18 -4.33 -15.63
CA ARG A 161 1.34 -4.06 -16.51
C ARG A 161 1.21 -2.74 -17.26
N ILE A 162 0.01 -2.36 -17.69
CA ILE A 162 -0.24 -1.05 -18.32
C ILE A 162 0.07 0.08 -17.32
N ILE A 163 -0.42 -0.02 -16.08
CA ILE A 163 -0.15 0.96 -15.02
C ILE A 163 1.34 1.02 -14.69
N ALA A 164 1.98 -0.11 -14.45
CA ALA A 164 3.40 -0.19 -14.10
C ALA A 164 4.29 0.43 -15.20
N ASN A 165 4.06 0.05 -16.46
CA ASN A 165 4.79 0.62 -17.59
C ASN A 165 4.64 2.15 -17.69
N ALA A 166 3.43 2.66 -17.42
CA ALA A 166 3.20 4.10 -17.45
C ALA A 166 3.91 4.82 -16.30
N VAL A 167 3.86 4.28 -15.08
CA VAL A 167 4.57 4.84 -13.91
C VAL A 167 6.08 4.83 -14.15
N HIS A 168 6.66 3.68 -14.48
CA HIS A 168 8.10 3.55 -14.71
C HIS A 168 8.61 4.47 -15.82
N LYS A 169 7.82 4.64 -16.90
CA LYS A 169 8.24 5.44 -18.06
C LYS A 169 8.04 6.94 -17.86
N TYR A 170 6.92 7.37 -17.31
CA TYR A 170 6.51 8.78 -17.31
C TYR A 170 6.59 9.46 -15.96
N ALA A 171 6.71 8.68 -14.87
CA ALA A 171 6.82 9.17 -13.50
C ALA A 171 7.90 8.40 -12.70
N PRO A 172 9.14 8.30 -13.22
CA PRO A 172 10.22 7.62 -12.50
C PRO A 172 10.45 8.32 -11.16
N GLY A 173 10.74 7.55 -10.11
CA GLY A 173 10.83 8.03 -8.72
C GLY A 173 9.57 7.77 -7.90
N ASN A 174 8.56 7.12 -8.50
CA ASN A 174 7.43 6.49 -7.81
C ASN A 174 7.59 4.98 -7.86
N ALA A 175 6.93 4.28 -6.94
CA ALA A 175 6.98 2.82 -6.85
C ALA A 175 5.60 2.20 -7.11
N VAL A 176 5.56 1.05 -7.78
CA VAL A 176 4.33 0.29 -8.05
C VAL A 176 4.22 -0.85 -7.04
N VAL A 177 3.07 -0.95 -6.38
CA VAL A 177 2.79 -1.91 -5.31
C VAL A 177 1.78 -2.94 -5.77
N TRP A 178 2.18 -4.23 -5.78
CA TRP A 178 1.27 -5.35 -5.96
C TRP A 178 0.80 -5.85 -4.60
N SER A 179 -0.51 -5.87 -4.32
CA SER A 179 -1.03 -6.07 -2.97
C SER A 179 -2.33 -6.87 -2.95
N PRO A 180 -2.25 -8.20 -2.85
CA PRO A 180 -3.41 -9.04 -2.56
C PRO A 180 -3.90 -8.89 -1.12
N ASN A 181 -5.10 -9.44 -0.88
CA ASN A 181 -5.62 -9.69 0.45
C ASN A 181 -5.01 -10.97 1.05
N ILE A 182 -4.86 -11.01 2.38
CA ILE A 182 -4.62 -12.28 3.06
C ILE A 182 -5.79 -13.23 2.76
N PRO A 183 -5.55 -14.47 2.34
CA PRO A 183 -6.60 -15.33 1.79
C PRO A 183 -7.36 -16.14 2.84
N SER A 184 -7.46 -15.63 4.07
CA SER A 184 -8.35 -16.25 5.08
C SER A 184 -9.76 -16.35 4.54
N GLY A 185 -10.24 -17.59 4.36
CA GLY A 185 -11.54 -17.87 3.76
C GLY A 185 -11.55 -17.95 2.23
N TYR A 186 -10.37 -17.97 1.56
CA TYR A 186 -10.29 -18.22 0.12
C TYR A 186 -11.01 -19.54 -0.25
N PRO A 187 -11.73 -19.58 -1.36
CA PRO A 187 -11.80 -18.64 -2.48
C PRO A 187 -12.90 -17.55 -2.33
N PHE A 188 -13.43 -17.29 -1.16
CA PHE A 188 -14.49 -16.29 -0.91
C PHE A 188 -15.70 -16.51 -1.82
N PRO A 189 -16.38 -17.68 -1.71
CA PRO A 189 -17.46 -18.05 -2.62
C PRO A 189 -18.69 -17.16 -2.42
N ASP A 190 -19.60 -17.19 -3.41
CA ASP A 190 -20.94 -16.58 -3.35
C ASP A 190 -21.00 -15.04 -3.29
N GLU A 191 -19.89 -14.35 -3.56
CA GLU A 191 -19.89 -12.90 -3.75
C GLU A 191 -20.09 -12.54 -5.24
N GLU A 192 -20.34 -11.26 -5.50
CA GLU A 192 -20.76 -10.76 -6.83
C GLU A 192 -19.73 -11.04 -7.93
N PHE A 193 -18.44 -10.95 -7.60
CA PHE A 193 -17.33 -11.06 -8.55
C PHE A 193 -16.55 -12.36 -8.43
N SER A 194 -17.13 -13.38 -7.81
CA SER A 194 -16.54 -14.71 -7.74
C SER A 194 -16.42 -15.35 -9.13
N ALA A 195 -15.28 -15.96 -9.41
CA ALA A 195 -15.08 -16.74 -10.64
C ALA A 195 -16.05 -17.93 -10.72
N ARG A 196 -16.62 -18.16 -11.88
CA ARG A 196 -17.68 -19.17 -12.06
C ARG A 196 -17.15 -20.39 -12.79
N PRO A 197 -17.56 -21.60 -12.38
CA PRO A 197 -17.20 -22.82 -13.08
C PRO A 197 -17.45 -22.74 -14.59
N GLY A 198 -16.48 -23.21 -15.38
CA GLY A 198 -16.53 -23.20 -16.83
C GLY A 198 -16.07 -21.91 -17.51
N THR A 199 -15.64 -20.90 -16.74
CA THR A 199 -14.97 -19.70 -17.29
C THR A 199 -13.46 -19.88 -17.36
N ALA A 200 -12.80 -19.03 -18.17
CA ALA A 200 -11.34 -19.00 -18.25
C ALA A 200 -10.72 -18.59 -16.92
N ASP A 201 -11.31 -17.61 -16.24
CA ASP A 201 -10.85 -17.15 -14.93
C ASP A 201 -10.89 -18.26 -13.89
N PHE A 202 -12.00 -19.02 -13.81
CA PHE A 202 -12.10 -20.18 -12.94
C PHE A 202 -10.98 -21.19 -13.21
N SER A 203 -10.75 -21.52 -14.48
CA SER A 203 -9.71 -22.49 -14.87
C SER A 203 -8.28 -22.00 -14.60
N ALA A 204 -8.07 -20.69 -14.59
CA ALA A 204 -6.78 -20.09 -14.24
C ALA A 204 -6.54 -20.07 -12.72
N LEU A 205 -7.60 -20.05 -11.93
CA LEU A 205 -7.57 -20.04 -10.46
C LEU A 205 -7.55 -21.45 -9.86
N ASP A 206 -8.07 -22.44 -10.55
CA ASP A 206 -7.98 -23.88 -10.22
C ASP A 206 -6.54 -24.36 -10.48
N THR A 207 -5.66 -24.04 -9.54
CA THR A 207 -4.21 -24.23 -9.69
C THR A 207 -3.77 -25.67 -9.47
N ASP A 208 -4.48 -26.42 -8.67
CA ASP A 208 -4.26 -27.87 -8.46
C ASP A 208 -4.99 -28.74 -9.51
N ARG A 209 -5.91 -28.13 -10.31
CA ARG A 209 -6.65 -28.74 -11.41
C ARG A 209 -7.59 -29.86 -10.98
N ASP A 210 -8.19 -29.74 -9.82
CA ASP A 210 -9.16 -30.69 -9.33
C ASP A 210 -10.59 -30.39 -9.80
N GLY A 211 -10.81 -29.23 -10.44
CA GLY A 211 -12.09 -28.76 -10.97
C GLY A 211 -12.93 -28.00 -9.95
N GLN A 212 -12.35 -27.63 -8.81
CA GLN A 212 -12.98 -26.84 -7.79
C GLN A 212 -12.07 -25.66 -7.43
N LEU A 213 -12.61 -24.58 -6.87
CA LEU A 213 -11.83 -23.55 -6.20
C LEU A 213 -11.94 -23.76 -4.70
N THR A 214 -10.81 -24.01 -4.07
CA THR A 214 -10.71 -24.31 -2.64
C THR A 214 -9.52 -23.59 -2.01
N ILE A 215 -9.33 -23.78 -0.70
CA ILE A 215 -8.16 -23.24 0.01
C ILE A 215 -6.85 -23.93 -0.42
N ASP A 216 -6.90 -25.04 -1.14
CA ASP A 216 -5.74 -25.76 -1.65
C ASP A 216 -5.18 -25.14 -2.94
N ASP A 217 -5.94 -24.23 -3.58
CA ASP A 217 -5.46 -23.44 -4.70
C ASP A 217 -4.54 -22.30 -4.25
N ASP A 218 -3.60 -21.92 -5.12
CA ASP A 218 -2.72 -20.77 -4.87
C ASP A 218 -3.49 -19.45 -5.05
N PRO A 219 -3.73 -18.68 -3.98
CA PRO A 219 -4.51 -17.45 -4.04
C PRO A 219 -3.72 -16.25 -4.56
N TYR A 220 -2.43 -16.40 -4.85
CA TYR A 220 -1.52 -15.32 -5.18
C TYR A 220 -0.91 -15.45 -6.58
N ALA A 221 -0.35 -16.60 -6.91
CA ALA A 221 0.43 -16.81 -8.13
C ALA A 221 -0.34 -16.46 -9.41
N PRO A 222 -1.64 -16.76 -9.57
CA PRO A 222 -2.38 -16.41 -10.77
C PRO A 222 -2.44 -14.91 -11.06
N TYR A 223 -2.18 -14.05 -10.08
CA TYR A 223 -2.28 -12.59 -10.20
C TYR A 223 -0.94 -11.88 -10.25
N TYR A 224 0.17 -12.60 -10.12
CA TYR A 224 1.48 -11.95 -10.07
C TYR A 224 1.92 -11.45 -11.45
N PRO A 225 2.12 -10.13 -11.65
CA PRO A 225 2.30 -9.56 -12.98
C PRO A 225 3.71 -9.74 -13.57
N GLY A 226 4.67 -10.20 -12.77
CA GLY A 226 6.08 -10.34 -13.12
C GLY A 226 6.98 -9.35 -12.38
N ASP A 227 8.23 -9.77 -12.13
CA ASP A 227 9.17 -9.04 -11.27
C ASP A 227 9.51 -7.64 -11.79
N GLU A 228 9.52 -7.46 -13.11
CA GLU A 228 9.83 -6.19 -13.76
C GLU A 228 8.72 -5.13 -13.64
N TYR A 229 7.50 -5.53 -13.24
CA TYR A 229 6.36 -4.63 -13.08
C TYR A 229 6.07 -4.27 -11.62
N VAL A 230 6.73 -4.94 -10.67
CA VAL A 230 6.47 -4.79 -9.23
C VAL A 230 7.70 -4.22 -8.54
N ASP A 231 7.57 -3.06 -7.91
CA ASP A 231 8.64 -2.48 -7.10
C ASP A 231 8.53 -2.92 -5.63
N TRP A 232 7.30 -2.99 -5.12
CA TRP A 232 6.97 -3.43 -3.76
C TRP A 232 5.90 -4.50 -3.80
N VAL A 233 6.05 -5.52 -2.96
CA VAL A 233 4.96 -6.47 -2.67
C VAL A 233 4.25 -6.04 -1.41
N GLY A 234 2.94 -6.27 -1.33
CA GLY A 234 2.15 -5.88 -0.18
C GLY A 234 1.08 -6.89 0.19
N LEU A 235 0.59 -6.81 1.41
CA LEU A 235 -0.58 -7.54 1.89
C LEU A 235 -1.57 -6.60 2.55
N THR A 236 -2.86 -6.85 2.35
CA THR A 236 -3.92 -6.40 3.25
C THR A 236 -4.16 -7.48 4.29
N ILE A 237 -4.06 -7.12 5.57
CA ILE A 237 -4.23 -8.06 6.67
C ILE A 237 -4.92 -7.37 7.85
N TYR A 238 -6.14 -7.80 8.15
CA TYR A 238 -6.97 -7.25 9.22
C TYR A 238 -7.35 -8.31 10.25
N TRP A 239 -7.66 -7.86 11.44
CA TRP A 239 -8.46 -8.63 12.37
C TRP A 239 -9.94 -8.30 12.19
N TRP A 240 -10.73 -9.25 11.67
CA TRP A 240 -12.18 -9.13 11.46
C TRP A 240 -13.00 -9.84 12.54
N GLY A 241 -12.38 -10.70 13.35
CA GLY A 241 -13.00 -11.67 14.23
C GLY A 241 -12.77 -13.10 13.77
N PHE A 242 -13.33 -14.07 14.47
CA PHE A 242 -13.14 -15.49 14.16
C PHE A 242 -14.13 -16.02 13.13
N LYS A 243 -15.29 -15.40 12.96
CA LYS A 243 -16.37 -16.00 12.20
C LYS A 243 -17.21 -14.99 11.43
N TYR A 244 -17.52 -15.32 10.16
CA TYR A 244 -18.55 -14.63 9.39
C TYR A 244 -19.97 -15.02 9.87
N PRO A 245 -20.97 -14.12 9.88
CA PRO A 245 -20.87 -12.70 9.52
C PRO A 245 -20.11 -11.89 10.57
N TRP A 246 -19.29 -10.96 10.07
CA TRP A 246 -18.40 -10.14 10.90
C TRP A 246 -19.15 -9.14 11.78
N GLY A 247 -18.51 -8.68 12.85
CA GLY A 247 -19.03 -7.60 13.71
C GLY A 247 -19.17 -7.96 15.18
N GLU A 248 -18.79 -9.17 15.56
CA GLU A 248 -18.57 -9.52 16.96
C GLU A 248 -17.25 -8.93 17.45
N ASN A 249 -17.26 -8.38 18.69
CA ASN A 249 -16.05 -7.88 19.32
C ASN A 249 -15.29 -9.05 19.97
N GLU A 250 -14.18 -9.45 19.34
CA GLU A 250 -13.39 -10.60 19.75
C GLU A 250 -11.91 -10.23 19.83
N ILE A 251 -11.19 -10.74 20.83
CA ILE A 251 -9.75 -10.53 20.96
C ILE A 251 -9.03 -11.46 20.00
N PRO A 252 -8.12 -10.94 19.10
CA PRO A 252 -7.35 -11.79 18.22
C PRO A 252 -6.45 -12.76 19.00
N ASP A 253 -6.36 -13.99 18.52
CA ASP A 253 -5.29 -14.91 18.87
C ASP A 253 -3.96 -14.50 18.20
N ASP A 254 -2.87 -15.21 18.47
CA ASP A 254 -1.55 -14.94 17.87
C ASP A 254 -1.51 -15.54 16.46
N ARG A 255 -1.80 -14.70 15.44
CA ARG A 255 -1.93 -15.15 14.05
C ARG A 255 -1.16 -14.35 13.02
N PHE A 256 -0.72 -13.13 13.31
CA PHE A 256 -0.14 -12.23 12.31
C PHE A 256 1.02 -12.86 11.53
N VAL A 257 2.00 -13.41 12.23
CA VAL A 257 3.17 -14.06 11.63
C VAL A 257 2.77 -15.31 10.87
N SER A 258 1.94 -16.17 11.48
CA SER A 258 1.52 -17.44 10.89
C SER A 258 0.62 -17.26 9.66
N LEU A 259 -0.17 -16.19 9.59
CA LEU A 259 -0.92 -15.82 8.39
C LEU A 259 0.02 -15.46 7.22
N ILE A 260 1.01 -14.61 7.45
CA ILE A 260 2.00 -14.23 6.42
C ILE A 260 2.80 -15.45 5.94
N ARG A 261 3.11 -16.38 6.85
CA ARG A 261 3.85 -17.62 6.58
C ARG A 261 3.01 -18.75 5.99
N GLY A 262 1.66 -18.60 5.91
CA GLY A 262 0.78 -19.67 5.46
C GLY A 262 0.77 -20.87 6.41
N THR A 263 0.99 -20.65 7.70
CA THR A 263 1.06 -21.73 8.73
C THR A 263 0.00 -21.63 9.81
N TYR A 264 -0.93 -20.68 9.66
CA TYR A 264 -1.96 -20.45 10.67
C TYR A 264 -2.89 -21.67 10.86
N ARG A 265 -3.16 -21.97 12.11
CA ARG A 265 -4.10 -23.02 12.54
C ARG A 265 -5.02 -22.46 13.60
N GLY A 266 -6.16 -21.96 13.16
CA GLY A 266 -7.20 -21.46 14.04
C GLY A 266 -8.23 -22.52 14.42
N THR A 267 -9.12 -22.13 15.30
CA THR A 267 -10.26 -22.96 15.71
C THR A 267 -11.28 -23.09 14.58
N TYR A 268 -11.37 -22.09 13.72
CA TYR A 268 -12.37 -21.98 12.66
C TYR A 268 -11.77 -22.06 11.25
N ASP A 269 -10.48 -21.80 11.10
CA ASP A 269 -9.79 -21.74 9.82
C ASP A 269 -8.49 -22.55 9.88
N ASP A 270 -8.25 -23.35 8.85
CA ASP A 270 -6.98 -24.06 8.65
C ASP A 270 -6.35 -23.58 7.34
N GLU A 271 -5.35 -22.72 7.44
CA GLU A 271 -4.71 -22.06 6.31
C GLU A 271 -3.32 -22.64 6.00
N ARG A 272 -3.04 -23.86 6.41
CA ARG A 272 -1.72 -24.52 6.23
C ARG A 272 -1.38 -24.86 4.78
N ALA A 273 -2.35 -24.82 3.90
CA ALA A 273 -2.13 -25.04 2.47
C ALA A 273 -1.68 -23.75 1.74
N LEU A 274 -1.79 -22.59 2.40
CA LEU A 274 -1.45 -21.31 1.78
C LEU A 274 0.06 -21.17 1.59
N PRO A 275 0.48 -20.52 0.50
CA PRO A 275 1.88 -20.19 0.29
C PRO A 275 2.41 -19.24 1.38
N ASP A 276 3.69 -19.41 1.77
CA ASP A 276 4.42 -18.40 2.54
C ASP A 276 4.60 -17.15 1.67
N PHE A 277 3.79 -16.12 1.93
CA PHE A 277 3.80 -14.90 1.12
C PHE A 277 5.15 -14.17 1.21
N TYR A 278 5.71 -14.09 2.40
CA TYR A 278 6.99 -13.40 2.59
C TYR A 278 8.11 -14.10 1.83
N GLU A 279 8.21 -15.42 1.95
CA GLU A 279 9.26 -16.19 1.26
C GLU A 279 9.08 -16.12 -0.27
N ALA A 280 7.86 -16.34 -0.77
CA ALA A 280 7.60 -16.43 -2.20
C ALA A 280 7.74 -15.09 -2.94
N TYR A 281 7.34 -13.98 -2.32
CA TYR A 281 7.22 -12.68 -3.01
C TYR A 281 8.19 -11.62 -2.50
N ALA A 282 8.54 -11.60 -1.22
CA ALA A 282 9.51 -10.65 -0.69
C ALA A 282 10.94 -11.21 -0.76
N ALA A 283 11.22 -12.31 -0.06
CA ALA A 283 12.58 -12.84 0.09
C ALA A 283 13.13 -13.42 -1.23
N ALA A 284 12.40 -14.36 -1.86
CA ALA A 284 12.86 -15.00 -3.10
C ALA A 284 13.02 -14.02 -4.27
N LYS A 285 12.26 -12.92 -4.27
CA LYS A 285 12.28 -11.88 -5.33
C LYS A 285 13.09 -10.63 -4.94
N ASN A 286 13.62 -10.60 -3.72
CA ASN A 286 14.33 -9.44 -3.15
C ASN A 286 13.53 -8.13 -3.29
N LYS A 287 12.25 -8.17 -2.91
CA LYS A 287 11.34 -7.03 -2.97
C LYS A 287 11.02 -6.52 -1.56
N PRO A 288 11.02 -5.20 -1.33
CA PRO A 288 10.49 -4.65 -0.08
C PRO A 288 9.01 -5.00 0.06
N MET A 289 8.62 -5.38 1.27
CA MET A 289 7.25 -5.74 1.59
C MET A 289 6.55 -4.63 2.37
N ALA A 290 5.28 -4.39 2.04
CA ALA A 290 4.39 -3.52 2.78
C ALA A 290 3.24 -4.32 3.39
N ILE A 291 2.88 -4.01 4.64
CA ILE A 291 1.50 -4.20 5.06
C ILE A 291 0.73 -2.98 4.57
N SER A 292 0.07 -3.16 3.42
CA SER A 292 -0.60 -2.07 2.71
C SER A 292 -1.77 -1.50 3.48
N GLU A 293 -2.46 -2.37 4.24
CA GLU A 293 -3.53 -2.02 5.16
C GLU A 293 -3.55 -3.01 6.32
N THR A 294 -3.74 -2.50 7.53
CA THR A 294 -4.02 -3.30 8.72
C THR A 294 -4.82 -2.52 9.75
N ALA A 295 -5.70 -3.18 10.44
CA ALA A 295 -6.37 -2.71 11.65
C ALA A 295 -7.08 -3.87 12.37
N ALA A 296 -7.68 -3.59 13.52
CA ALA A 296 -8.53 -4.53 14.25
C ALA A 296 -9.96 -4.00 14.33
N LEU A 297 -10.93 -4.86 14.00
CA LEU A 297 -12.34 -4.54 14.06
C LEU A 297 -12.76 -4.26 15.49
N TYR A 298 -13.44 -3.13 15.69
CA TYR A 298 -14.25 -2.84 16.86
C TYR A 298 -15.61 -2.31 16.44
N ASN A 299 -16.67 -3.05 16.73
CA ASN A 299 -18.03 -2.63 16.49
C ASN A 299 -18.53 -1.80 17.68
N VAL A 300 -18.87 -0.53 17.44
CA VAL A 300 -19.33 0.39 18.50
C VAL A 300 -20.77 0.14 18.96
N ALA A 301 -21.52 -0.69 18.25
CA ALA A 301 -22.94 -0.91 18.50
C ALA A 301 -23.26 -1.98 19.59
N PRO A 302 -22.61 -3.14 19.64
CA PRO A 302 -22.89 -4.09 20.70
C PRO A 302 -22.22 -3.64 22.02
N PRO A 303 -23.01 -3.52 23.11
CA PRO A 303 -22.46 -3.17 24.42
C PRO A 303 -21.72 -4.33 25.10
N ASP A 304 -21.85 -5.54 24.55
CA ASP A 304 -21.31 -6.77 25.13
C ASP A 304 -20.05 -7.23 24.40
N GLY A 305 -19.02 -7.64 25.13
CA GLY A 305 -17.77 -8.14 24.60
C GLY A 305 -16.54 -7.40 25.13
N PRO A 306 -15.34 -7.75 24.63
CA PRO A 306 -14.09 -7.07 24.96
C PRO A 306 -14.12 -5.59 24.64
N PHE A 307 -13.40 -4.79 25.42
CA PHE A 307 -13.24 -3.38 25.14
C PHE A 307 -12.35 -3.15 23.89
N ASP A 308 -12.60 -2.05 23.19
CA ASP A 308 -11.85 -1.64 22.01
C ASP A 308 -10.32 -1.69 22.22
N GLN A 309 -9.86 -1.17 23.35
CA GLN A 309 -8.42 -1.17 23.64
C GLN A 309 -7.81 -2.56 23.84
N ASP A 310 -8.57 -3.56 24.28
CA ASP A 310 -8.05 -4.92 24.46
C ASP A 310 -7.91 -5.63 23.11
N ILE A 311 -8.90 -5.45 22.23
CA ILE A 311 -8.86 -5.97 20.85
C ILE A 311 -7.70 -5.34 20.07
N LYS A 312 -7.63 -4.01 20.09
CA LYS A 312 -6.59 -3.28 19.37
C LYS A 312 -5.21 -3.54 19.92
N ARG A 313 -5.06 -3.65 21.25
CA ARG A 313 -3.78 -3.99 21.87
C ARG A 313 -3.28 -5.36 21.41
N ALA A 314 -4.14 -6.37 21.43
CA ALA A 314 -3.75 -7.71 21.03
C ALA A 314 -3.30 -7.76 19.56
N TRP A 315 -3.92 -6.97 18.67
CA TRP A 315 -3.49 -6.87 17.28
C TRP A 315 -2.23 -6.02 17.10
N VAL A 316 -2.16 -4.89 17.76
CA VAL A 316 -1.00 -3.99 17.76
C VAL A 316 0.26 -4.69 18.25
N ASP A 317 0.14 -5.47 19.35
CA ASP A 317 1.27 -6.20 19.92
C ASP A 317 1.83 -7.25 18.94
N GLN A 318 1.00 -7.80 18.04
CA GLN A 318 1.43 -8.71 16.98
C GLN A 318 2.03 -7.96 15.77
N VAL A 319 1.31 -6.97 15.24
CA VAL A 319 1.73 -6.21 14.03
C VAL A 319 3.04 -5.47 14.27
N PHE A 320 3.19 -4.85 15.44
CA PHE A 320 4.35 -4.05 15.80
C PHE A 320 5.32 -4.77 16.75
N ALA A 321 5.26 -6.10 16.80
CA ALA A 321 6.19 -6.88 17.61
C ALA A 321 7.65 -6.64 17.18
N PRO A 322 8.59 -6.39 18.12
CA PRO A 322 10.01 -6.21 17.78
C PRO A 322 10.61 -7.37 17.00
N THR A 323 10.14 -8.58 17.27
CA THR A 323 10.57 -9.82 16.59
C THR A 323 10.27 -9.84 15.10
N ASN A 324 9.30 -9.06 14.62
CA ASN A 324 8.97 -8.97 13.19
C ASN A 324 10.13 -8.41 12.35
N ALA A 325 11.04 -7.64 12.94
CA ALA A 325 12.24 -7.14 12.24
C ALA A 325 13.22 -8.27 11.87
N ASP A 326 13.33 -9.29 12.72
CA ASP A 326 14.15 -10.46 12.47
C ASP A 326 13.41 -11.50 11.62
N GLU A 327 12.10 -11.67 11.85
CA GLU A 327 11.26 -12.62 11.13
C GLU A 327 11.04 -12.21 9.67
N PHE A 328 10.88 -10.90 9.43
CA PHE A 328 10.58 -10.30 8.13
C PHE A 328 11.52 -9.12 7.83
N PRO A 329 12.82 -9.34 7.55
CA PRO A 329 13.79 -8.25 7.29
C PRO A 329 13.40 -7.30 6.15
N LEU A 330 12.61 -7.79 5.19
CA LEU A 330 12.10 -7.01 4.06
C LEU A 330 10.72 -6.38 4.33
N LEU A 331 10.15 -6.49 5.53
CA LEU A 331 8.96 -5.73 5.91
C LEU A 331 9.34 -4.28 6.17
N LYS A 332 9.14 -3.45 5.16
CA LYS A 332 9.65 -2.07 5.08
C LYS A 332 8.59 -1.00 5.27
N MET A 333 7.30 -1.38 5.34
CA MET A 333 6.20 -0.44 5.47
C MET A 333 5.02 -1.09 6.18
N ILE A 334 4.38 -0.34 7.07
CA ILE A 334 3.10 -0.69 7.70
C ILE A 334 2.18 0.53 7.64
N ASN A 335 1.01 0.39 7.01
CA ASN A 335 -0.03 1.42 6.96
C ASN A 335 -1.21 1.00 7.82
N TRP A 336 -1.48 1.77 8.88
CA TRP A 336 -2.67 1.54 9.69
C TRP A 336 -3.91 2.17 9.04
N PHE A 337 -5.04 1.47 9.09
CA PHE A 337 -6.31 1.94 8.53
C PHE A 337 -7.09 2.77 9.57
N GLU A 338 -7.07 4.09 9.42
CA GLU A 338 -7.64 5.08 10.36
C GLU A 338 -9.04 5.51 9.95
N HIS A 339 -9.98 4.57 9.86
CA HIS A 339 -11.36 4.81 9.47
C HIS A 339 -12.34 4.43 10.57
N LYS A 340 -13.49 5.13 10.59
CA LYS A 340 -14.66 4.76 11.39
C LYS A 340 -15.90 4.86 10.50
N LYS A 341 -16.44 3.72 10.10
CA LYS A 341 -17.50 3.65 9.07
C LYS A 341 -18.36 2.39 9.20
N PRO A 342 -19.55 2.37 8.56
CA PRO A 342 -20.24 1.11 8.29
C PRO A 342 -19.40 0.21 7.40
N GLU A 343 -19.46 -1.11 7.64
CA GLU A 343 -18.79 -2.11 6.81
C GLU A 343 -19.81 -3.10 6.22
N LYS A 344 -19.58 -3.50 4.96
CA LYS A 344 -20.39 -4.54 4.31
C LYS A 344 -20.25 -5.85 5.12
N GLY A 345 -21.34 -6.56 5.33
CA GLY A 345 -21.32 -7.82 6.08
C GLY A 345 -21.25 -7.69 7.60
N THR A 346 -21.27 -6.45 8.12
CA THR A 346 -21.36 -6.18 9.56
C THR A 346 -22.65 -5.47 9.94
N ARG A 347 -22.96 -5.45 11.24
CA ARG A 347 -24.04 -4.63 11.79
C ARG A 347 -23.43 -3.51 12.63
N GLY A 348 -23.71 -2.25 12.29
CA GLY A 348 -23.26 -1.09 13.07
C GLY A 348 -22.10 -0.33 12.43
N ILE A 349 -21.43 0.46 13.24
CA ILE A 349 -20.26 1.27 12.86
C ILE A 349 -19.02 0.57 13.37
N ILE A 350 -18.08 0.33 12.48
CA ILE A 350 -16.79 -0.25 12.83
C ILE A 350 -15.77 0.88 13.01
N ASP A 351 -15.10 0.87 14.15
CA ASP A 351 -13.99 1.77 14.45
C ASP A 351 -12.65 1.01 14.29
N TRP A 352 -11.96 1.30 13.20
CA TRP A 352 -10.64 0.73 12.87
C TRP A 352 -9.47 1.53 13.44
N ARG A 353 -9.73 2.73 13.94
CA ARG A 353 -8.70 3.71 14.31
C ARG A 353 -7.87 3.26 15.51
N ILE A 354 -6.61 3.70 15.53
CA ILE A 354 -5.70 3.53 16.65
C ILE A 354 -5.33 4.88 17.30
N THR A 355 -5.73 5.99 16.69
CA THR A 355 -5.41 7.34 17.18
C THR A 355 -6.64 8.18 17.47
N GLY A 356 -7.85 7.61 17.35
CA GLY A 356 -9.11 8.33 17.48
C GLY A 356 -9.50 8.71 18.90
N GLU A 357 -9.08 7.90 19.90
CA GLU A 357 -9.42 8.09 21.31
C GLU A 357 -8.14 8.12 22.16
N PRO A 358 -8.17 8.75 23.36
CA PRO A 358 -6.98 8.91 24.20
C PRO A 358 -6.24 7.60 24.54
N ASP A 359 -6.98 6.53 24.84
CA ASP A 359 -6.40 5.23 25.18
C ASP A 359 -5.77 4.55 23.96
N GLN A 360 -6.40 4.66 22.80
CA GLN A 360 -5.86 4.20 21.52
C GLN A 360 -4.56 4.95 21.17
N LEU A 361 -4.56 6.27 21.34
CA LEU A 361 -3.39 7.11 21.11
C LEU A 361 -2.24 6.77 22.06
N ALA A 362 -2.54 6.46 23.33
CA ALA A 362 -1.54 6.00 24.29
C ALA A 362 -0.94 4.65 23.88
N LEU A 363 -1.76 3.73 23.38
CA LEU A 363 -1.32 2.46 22.83
C LEU A 363 -0.40 2.66 21.60
N TYR A 364 -0.82 3.50 20.63
CA TYR A 364 -0.02 3.85 19.46
C TYR A 364 1.35 4.42 19.85
N ARG A 365 1.38 5.37 20.77
CA ARG A 365 2.63 5.98 21.24
C ARG A 365 3.56 4.94 21.87
N LYS A 366 3.01 4.04 22.67
CA LYS A 366 3.79 2.99 23.34
C LYS A 366 4.29 1.94 22.34
N ALA A 367 3.42 1.46 21.44
CA ALA A 367 3.75 0.35 20.54
C ALA A 367 4.55 0.77 19.32
N VAL A 368 4.38 1.99 18.84
CA VAL A 368 4.95 2.46 17.58
C VAL A 368 5.97 3.57 17.81
N VAL A 369 5.55 4.71 18.39
CA VAL A 369 6.40 5.91 18.47
C VAL A 369 7.64 5.72 19.34
N SER A 370 7.56 4.88 20.36
CA SER A 370 8.68 4.62 21.28
C SER A 370 9.78 3.71 20.72
N GLN A 371 9.52 3.05 19.57
CA GLN A 371 10.48 2.11 18.96
C GLN A 371 11.29 2.79 17.86
N ALA A 372 12.61 2.89 18.04
CA ALA A 372 13.53 3.57 17.11
C ALA A 372 13.58 2.94 15.71
N ARG A 373 13.14 1.68 15.55
CA ARG A 373 13.07 0.98 14.25
C ARG A 373 11.94 1.46 13.36
N PHE A 374 10.96 2.18 13.90
CA PHE A 374 9.88 2.73 13.10
C PHE A 374 10.25 4.11 12.61
N GLU A 375 10.25 4.26 11.30
CA GLU A 375 10.58 5.50 10.63
C GLU A 375 9.31 6.23 10.22
N PHE A 376 9.31 7.48 10.58
CA PHE A 376 8.32 8.47 10.17
C PHE A 376 8.91 9.33 9.04
N ALA A 377 8.16 10.29 8.52
CA ALA A 377 8.66 11.14 7.45
C ALA A 377 10.04 11.72 7.79
N PRO A 378 11.01 11.68 6.89
CA PRO A 378 12.38 12.08 7.17
C PRO A 378 12.45 13.53 7.62
N GLY A 379 13.21 13.81 8.69
CA GLY A 379 13.34 15.11 9.34
C GLY A 379 14.07 16.19 8.54
N ARG A 380 14.22 16.05 7.22
CA ARG A 380 14.93 16.99 6.35
C ARG A 380 14.17 17.24 5.06
N TRP A 381 13.08 18.01 5.14
CA TRP A 381 12.61 18.77 3.98
C TRP A 381 12.45 20.22 4.41
N GLU A 382 13.48 21.03 4.21
CA GLU A 382 13.28 22.46 4.06
C GLU A 382 12.56 22.66 2.72
N ILE A 383 11.24 22.51 2.72
CA ILE A 383 10.41 22.86 1.58
C ILE A 383 10.39 24.39 1.51
N GLN A 384 11.26 24.97 0.71
CA GLN A 384 11.13 26.35 0.31
C GLN A 384 10.00 26.44 -0.73
N TRP A 385 8.80 26.69 -0.26
CA TRP A 385 7.72 27.16 -1.13
C TRP A 385 8.05 28.59 -1.58
N ARG A 386 8.46 28.77 -2.83
CA ARG A 386 8.50 30.06 -3.50
C ARG A 386 7.31 30.22 -4.43
#